data_a42f841d073b315e22af440b9a34e7cb
#
_entry.id   a42f841d073b315e22af440b9a34e7cb
#
_cell.length_a   1.000
_cell.length_b   1.000
_cell.length_c   1.000
_cell.angle_alpha   90.00
_cell.angle_beta   90.00
_cell.angle_gamma   90.00
#
_symmetry.space_group_name_H-M   'P 1'
#
loop_
_entity.id
_entity.type
_entity.pdbx_description
1 polymer ?
#
loop_
_entity_poly.entity_id
_entity_poly.type
_entity_poly.pdbx_seq_one_letter_code
_entity_poly.pdbx_strand_id
1 'polypeptide(L)' 'MTQAIKITTEQMRMISLFQNVTGATARDCIEDEKQNRVIFVVNSGKMGLAIGKGGVHIKSLQNILKRNVELVEFDE' A
#
# COMPACT_ATOMS: atom_id res chain seq x y z
N MET A 1 21.64 -0.08 -18.03
CA MET A 1 21.04 -0.14 -17.70
C MET A 1 20.11 0.32 -17.36
N THR A 2 19.53 0.49 -17.19
CA THR A 2 18.79 0.96 -16.88
C THR A 2 17.94 0.85 -16.41
N GLN A 3 17.41 0.96 -16.03
CA GLN A 3 16.49 0.78 -15.60
C GLN A 3 15.71 1.57 -15.12
N ALA A 4 15.17 1.88 -15.41
CA ALA A 4 14.46 2.93 -15.11
C ALA A 4 13.45 2.67 -14.12
N ILE A 5 12.37 2.23 -14.43
CA ILE A 5 11.38 1.95 -13.46
C ILE A 5 11.53 0.58 -12.97
N LYS A 6 11.57 0.48 -11.69
CA LYS A 6 11.71 -0.79 -11.15
C LYS A 6 10.70 -1.02 -10.11
N ILE A 7 9.77 -1.87 -10.40
CA ILE A 7 8.93 -2.40 -9.37
C ILE A 7 9.59 -3.67 -8.93
N THR A 8 10.14 -3.66 -7.74
CA THR A 8 10.87 -4.82 -7.26
C THR A 8 9.89 -5.94 -6.95
N THR A 9 10.43 -7.15 -6.83
CA THR A 9 9.61 -8.29 -6.46
C THR A 9 8.93 -8.05 -5.13
N GLU A 10 9.63 -7.43 -4.20
CA GLU A 10 9.05 -7.16 -2.90
C GLU A 10 7.90 -6.17 -2.98
N GLN A 11 8.06 -5.14 -3.81
CA GLN A 11 6.97 -4.18 -3.99
C GLN A 11 5.76 -4.84 -4.63
N MET A 12 5.98 -5.74 -5.57
CA MET A 12 4.88 -6.46 -6.19
C MET A 12 4.15 -7.32 -5.18
N ARG A 13 4.89 -7.95 -4.28
CA ARG A 13 4.26 -8.74 -3.24
C ARG A 13 3.43 -7.89 -2.31
N MET A 14 3.92 -6.70 -1.97
CA MET A 14 3.19 -5.80 -1.11
C MET A 14 1.93 -5.30 -1.77
N ILE A 15 2.00 -4.99 -3.07
CA ILE A 15 0.83 -4.53 -3.79
C ILE A 15 -0.20 -5.65 -3.88
N SER A 16 0.25 -6.88 -4.12
CA SER A 16 -0.66 -8.02 -4.14
C SER A 16 -1.31 -8.25 -2.79
N LEU A 17 -0.53 -8.15 -1.73
CA LEU A 17 -1.06 -8.29 -0.39
C LEU A 17 -2.09 -7.21 -0.10
N PHE A 18 -1.77 -5.99 -0.49
CA PHE A 18 -2.69 -4.88 -0.29
C PHE A 18 -4.03 -5.17 -0.97
N GLN A 19 -3.98 -5.63 -2.21
CA GLN A 19 -5.20 -5.93 -2.94
C GLN A 19 -5.97 -7.07 -2.31
N ASN A 20 -5.26 -8.09 -1.85
CA ASN A 20 -5.92 -9.23 -1.22
C ASN A 20 -6.61 -8.83 0.09
N VAL A 21 -6.00 -7.95 0.85
CA VAL A 21 -6.56 -7.55 2.13
C VAL A 21 -7.68 -6.54 1.97
N THR A 22 -7.50 -5.58 1.06
CA THR A 22 -8.44 -4.45 0.98
C THR A 22 -9.45 -4.57 -0.14
N GLY A 23 -9.11 -5.30 -1.18
CA GLY A 23 -9.93 -5.32 -2.39
C GLY A 23 -9.64 -4.15 -3.31
N ALA A 24 -8.81 -3.23 -2.90
CA ALA A 24 -8.44 -2.08 -3.73
C ALA A 24 -7.06 -2.30 -4.29
N THR A 25 -6.79 -1.71 -5.44
CA THR A 25 -5.48 -1.82 -6.07
C THR A 25 -4.65 -0.60 -5.72
N ALA A 26 -3.43 -0.83 -5.26
CA ALA A 26 -2.50 0.27 -5.01
C ALA A 26 -1.79 0.59 -6.32
N ARG A 27 -1.66 1.88 -6.60
CA ARG A 27 -0.93 2.31 -7.79
C ARG A 27 0.56 2.23 -7.57
N ASP A 28 0.98 2.34 -6.33
CA ASP A 28 2.39 2.34 -6.01
C ASP A 28 2.56 1.98 -4.55
N CYS A 29 3.77 1.63 -4.21
CA CYS A 29 4.10 1.24 -2.85
C CYS A 29 5.48 1.78 -2.54
N ILE A 30 5.57 2.56 -1.48
CA ILE A 30 6.81 3.20 -1.09
C ILE A 30 7.21 2.68 0.28
N GLU A 31 8.42 2.17 0.39
CA GLU A 31 8.93 1.72 1.66
C GLU A 31 9.82 2.79 2.26
N ASP A 32 9.47 3.24 3.45
CA ASP A 32 10.24 4.24 4.16
C ASP A 32 10.88 3.55 5.36
N GLU A 33 12.10 3.09 5.17
CA GLU A 33 12.76 2.32 6.21
C GLU A 33 13.16 3.17 7.39
N LYS A 34 13.41 4.44 7.15
CA LYS A 34 13.80 5.31 8.25
C LYS A 34 12.70 5.45 9.27
N GLN A 35 11.47 5.48 8.82
CA GLN A 35 10.34 5.63 9.72
C GLN A 35 9.57 4.34 9.89
N ASN A 36 10.09 3.27 9.37
CA ASN A 36 9.49 1.94 9.50
C ASN A 36 8.04 1.96 9.07
N ARG A 37 7.80 2.45 7.87
CA ARG A 37 6.45 2.53 7.35
C ARG A 37 6.41 2.17 5.88
N VAL A 38 5.21 1.81 5.44
CA VAL A 38 4.94 1.52 4.04
C VAL A 38 3.81 2.43 3.62
N ILE A 39 3.98 3.08 2.48
CA ILE A 39 2.98 4.01 1.97
C ILE A 39 2.40 3.42 0.69
N PHE A 40 1.09 3.24 0.66
CA PHE A 40 0.42 2.78 -0.54
C PHE A 40 -0.31 3.94 -1.17
N VAL A 41 -0.12 4.11 -2.47
CA VAL A 41 -0.77 5.17 -3.22
C VAL A 41 -2.02 4.58 -3.86
N VAL A 42 -3.16 5.15 -3.56
CA VAL A 42 -4.46 4.60 -3.94
C VAL A 42 -5.28 5.68 -4.62
N ASN A 43 -6.03 5.31 -5.64
CA ASN A 43 -6.95 6.27 -6.28
C ASN A 43 -7.96 6.78 -5.27
N SER A 44 -8.31 8.06 -5.39
CA SER A 44 -9.18 8.68 -4.40
C SER A 44 -10.51 7.96 -4.27
N GLY A 45 -11.03 7.47 -5.37
CA GLY A 45 -12.31 6.77 -5.32
C GLY A 45 -12.25 5.43 -4.61
N LYS A 46 -11.07 4.95 -4.27
CA LYS A 46 -10.92 3.66 -3.61
C LYS A 46 -10.42 3.78 -2.18
N MET A 47 -10.28 5.00 -1.68
CA MET A 47 -9.72 5.18 -0.34
C MET A 47 -10.59 4.53 0.74
N GLY A 48 -11.90 4.67 0.63
CA GLY A 48 -12.78 4.07 1.61
C GLY A 48 -12.62 2.57 1.67
N LEU A 49 -12.52 1.95 0.49
CA LEU A 49 -12.32 0.50 0.42
C LEU A 49 -10.97 0.11 1.02
N ALA A 50 -9.95 0.90 0.72
CA ALA A 50 -8.61 0.59 1.21
C ALA A 50 -8.53 0.68 2.72
N ILE A 51 -9.21 1.65 3.31
CA ILE A 51 -9.19 1.82 4.74
C ILE A 51 -10.01 0.74 5.43
N GLY A 52 -11.15 0.43 4.85
CA GLY A 52 -12.06 -0.52 5.43
C GLY A 52 -12.87 0.08 6.57
N LYS A 53 -13.87 -0.63 6.99
CA LYS A 53 -14.76 -0.15 8.03
C LYS A 53 -14.00 -0.05 9.33
N GLY A 54 -13.97 1.16 9.89
CA GLY A 54 -13.26 1.36 11.15
C GLY A 54 -11.76 1.18 11.04
N GLY A 55 -11.21 1.22 9.82
CA GLY A 55 -9.77 1.08 9.64
C GLY A 55 -9.30 -0.36 9.69
N VAL A 56 -10.20 -1.33 9.52
CA VAL A 56 -9.86 -2.71 9.72
C VAL A 56 -8.80 -3.19 8.73
N HIS A 57 -8.84 -2.68 7.49
CA HIS A 57 -7.88 -3.13 6.50
C HIS A 57 -6.48 -2.60 6.80
N ILE A 58 -6.42 -1.35 7.25
CA ILE A 58 -5.12 -0.78 7.60
C ILE A 58 -4.52 -1.53 8.78
N LYS A 59 -5.35 -1.84 9.77
CA LYS A 59 -4.87 -2.58 10.93
C LYS A 59 -4.37 -3.95 10.55
N SER A 60 -5.06 -4.63 9.64
CA SER A 60 -4.64 -5.93 9.18
C SER A 60 -3.29 -5.84 8.49
N LEU A 61 -3.12 -4.84 7.63
CA LEU A 61 -1.86 -4.67 6.92
C LEU A 61 -0.72 -4.38 7.88
N GLN A 62 -0.95 -3.53 8.86
CA GLN A 62 0.08 -3.21 9.84
C GLN A 62 0.49 -4.46 10.62
N ASN A 63 -0.48 -5.29 10.93
CA ASN A 63 -0.22 -6.52 11.65
C ASN A 63 0.62 -7.49 10.81
N ILE A 64 0.26 -7.63 9.55
CA ILE A 64 0.95 -8.56 8.67
C ILE A 64 2.36 -8.07 8.37
N LEU A 65 2.49 -6.79 8.05
CA LEU A 65 3.77 -6.24 7.65
C LEU A 65 4.66 -5.85 8.81
N LYS A 66 4.10 -5.75 10.01
CA LYS A 66 4.84 -5.33 11.20
C LYS A 66 5.46 -3.95 11.02
N ARG A 67 4.76 -3.09 10.31
CA ARG A 67 5.19 -1.73 10.06
C ARG A 67 3.97 -0.83 10.06
N ASN A 68 4.22 0.46 10.21
CA ASN A 68 3.15 1.42 10.04
C ASN A 68 2.74 1.45 8.58
N VAL A 69 1.46 1.58 8.34
CA VAL A 69 0.94 1.63 6.98
C VAL A 69 0.20 2.95 6.80
N GLU A 70 0.54 3.66 5.73
CA GLU A 70 -0.11 4.91 5.41
C GLU A 70 -0.64 4.83 4.00
N LEU A 71 -1.72 5.55 3.77
CA LEU A 71 -2.32 5.61 2.45
C LEU A 71 -2.24 7.04 1.95
N VAL A 72 -1.88 7.17 0.68
CA VAL A 72 -1.83 8.46 0.01
C VAL A 72 -2.81 8.42 -1.13
N GLU A 73 -3.61 9.44 -1.21
CA GLU A 73 -4.63 9.53 -2.22
C GLU A 73 -4.02 10.02 -3.53
N PHE A 74 -4.36 9.34 -4.62
CA PHE A 74 -3.95 9.79 -5.93
C PHE A 74 -5.18 10.29 -6.66
N ASP A 75 -5.13 11.54 -7.04
CA ASP A 75 -6.27 12.17 -7.66
C ASP A 75 -5.99 12.31 -9.14
N GLU A 76 -6.77 11.61 -9.95
CA GLU A 76 -6.61 11.71 -11.39
C GLU A 76 -7.28 12.99 -11.90
#